data_e46a061f25a3d5812b1e2c6db145ff5d
#
_entry.id   e46a061f25a3d5812b1e2c6db145ff5d
#
_cell.length_a   1.000
_cell.length_b   1.000
_cell.length_c   1.000
_cell.angle_alpha   90.00
_cell.angle_beta   90.00
_cell.angle_gamma   90.00
#
_symmetry.space_group_name_H-M   'P 1'
#
loop_
_entity.id
_entity.type
_entity.pdbx_description
1 polymer ?
#
loop_
_entity_poly.entity_id
_entity_poly.type
_entity_poly.pdbx_seq_one_letter_code
_entity_poly.pdbx_strand_id
1 'polypeptide(L)'
;MAAGKRPAGVDEAGRGSLAGPVVAAAVILPPDAELPGLTDSKLLKPATRARLAEAIRASAVAYAVAAVEASEIDATDILRATLRAMVMAVSGLAPQPDLVLVDGNAVPVLPVPARAIVRGDRSVPVISAASVLAKVTRDTIMDGWAVRFPAYGFAQHKGYGTAAHLARIAEHGPCSIHRRSFAGVREHIHAPHPQRSLW
;
A
#
# COMPACT_ATOMS: atom_id res chain seq x y z
N MET A 1 -21.75 -31.25 2.51
CA MET A 1 -21.38 -30.24 1.52
C MET A 1 -19.91 -29.92 1.75
N ALA A 2 -19.03 -30.16 0.77
CA ALA A 2 -17.63 -29.77 0.88
C ALA A 2 -17.57 -28.25 1.07
N ALA A 3 -16.91 -27.78 2.12
CA ALA A 3 -16.71 -26.34 2.34
C ALA A 3 -15.99 -25.79 1.11
N GLY A 4 -16.62 -24.85 0.40
CA GLY A 4 -16.01 -24.23 -0.77
C GLY A 4 -14.67 -23.59 -0.39
N LYS A 5 -13.68 -23.68 -1.26
CA LYS A 5 -12.38 -23.01 -1.08
C LYS A 5 -12.60 -21.52 -0.87
N ARG A 6 -11.89 -20.95 0.10
CA ARG A 6 -11.91 -19.53 0.45
C ARG A 6 -10.57 -18.89 0.07
N PRO A 7 -10.35 -18.55 -1.18
CA PRO A 7 -9.13 -17.86 -1.57
C PRO A 7 -9.14 -16.42 -1.05
N ALA A 8 -8.03 -15.98 -0.46
CA ALA A 8 -7.76 -14.58 -0.20
C ALA A 8 -6.91 -13.99 -1.33
N GLY A 9 -7.23 -12.79 -1.78
CA GLY A 9 -6.36 -11.98 -2.62
C GLY A 9 -5.53 -11.04 -1.77
N VAL A 10 -4.29 -10.80 -2.16
CA VAL A 10 -3.35 -9.90 -1.48
C VAL A 10 -2.67 -9.00 -2.50
N ASP A 11 -2.60 -7.71 -2.20
CA ASP A 11 -1.86 -6.71 -2.97
C ASP A 11 -1.33 -5.61 -2.06
N GLU A 12 -0.39 -4.81 -2.54
CA GLU A 12 0.22 -3.70 -1.82
C GLU A 12 0.11 -2.35 -2.54
N ALA A 13 0.24 -1.28 -1.78
CA ALA A 13 0.41 0.08 -2.27
C ALA A 13 1.61 0.78 -1.63
N GLY A 14 2.33 1.57 -2.42
CA GLY A 14 3.38 2.44 -1.89
C GLY A 14 4.79 1.89 -1.95
N ARG A 15 5.10 0.80 -2.64
CA ARG A 15 6.49 0.28 -2.76
C ARG A 15 7.47 1.30 -3.31
N GLY A 16 7.12 1.97 -4.40
CA GLY A 16 8.00 2.94 -5.09
C GLY A 16 7.93 4.36 -4.55
N SER A 17 7.29 4.60 -3.40
CA SER A 17 7.19 5.94 -2.82
C SER A 17 8.44 6.32 -2.03
N LEU A 18 8.81 7.60 -2.03
CA LEU A 18 9.93 8.16 -1.24
C LEU A 18 9.56 8.42 0.22
N ALA A 19 8.26 8.47 0.53
CA ALA A 19 7.76 8.76 1.88
C ALA A 19 6.52 7.94 2.21
N GLY A 20 6.31 7.72 3.51
CA GLY A 20 5.18 7.00 4.07
C GLY A 20 5.31 5.48 4.01
N PRO A 21 4.33 4.77 4.57
CA PRO A 21 4.36 3.32 4.70
C PRO A 21 4.21 2.59 3.36
N VAL A 22 4.61 1.32 3.34
CA VAL A 22 4.03 0.33 2.44
C VAL A 22 2.80 -0.27 3.12
N VAL A 23 1.69 -0.35 2.39
CA VAL A 23 0.42 -0.86 2.90
C VAL A 23 0.01 -2.07 2.09
N ALA A 24 -0.27 -3.19 2.75
CA ALA A 24 -0.85 -4.38 2.12
C ALA A 24 -2.28 -4.60 2.61
N ALA A 25 -3.11 -5.15 1.73
CA ALA A 25 -4.45 -5.61 2.09
C ALA A 25 -4.63 -7.07 1.70
N ALA A 26 -5.46 -7.77 2.47
CA ALA A 26 -5.91 -9.12 2.18
C ALA A 26 -7.45 -9.14 2.18
N VAL A 27 -8.07 -9.81 1.20
CA VAL A 27 -9.53 -9.83 1.02
C VAL A 27 -10.01 -11.23 0.66
N ILE A 28 -11.04 -11.71 1.33
CA ILE A 28 -11.84 -12.87 0.95
C ILE A 28 -13.21 -12.38 0.50
N LEU A 29 -13.58 -12.64 -0.74
CA LEU A 29 -14.90 -12.33 -1.26
C LEU A 29 -15.82 -13.57 -1.25
N PRO A 30 -17.14 -13.41 -1.10
CA PRO A 30 -18.06 -14.49 -1.37
C PRO A 30 -18.02 -14.88 -2.86
N PRO A 31 -18.37 -16.14 -3.22
CA PRO A 31 -18.28 -16.63 -4.60
C PRO A 31 -19.11 -15.82 -5.60
N ASP A 32 -20.18 -15.22 -5.14
CA ASP A 32 -21.18 -14.44 -5.89
C ASP A 32 -21.01 -12.92 -5.71
N ALA A 33 -19.84 -12.47 -5.26
CA ALA A 33 -19.60 -11.04 -5.08
C ALA A 33 -19.71 -10.27 -6.40
N GLU A 34 -20.66 -9.35 -6.44
CA GLU A 34 -20.81 -8.41 -7.55
C GLU A 34 -20.19 -7.06 -7.20
N LEU A 35 -19.05 -6.75 -7.81
CA LEU A 35 -18.32 -5.49 -7.64
C LEU A 35 -18.11 -4.83 -9.02
N PRO A 36 -19.16 -4.22 -9.60
CA PRO A 36 -19.09 -3.64 -10.95
C PRO A 36 -18.00 -2.58 -11.07
N GLY A 37 -17.13 -2.74 -12.07
CA GLY A 37 -16.01 -1.84 -12.34
C GLY A 37 -14.76 -2.12 -11.50
N LEU A 38 -14.72 -3.23 -10.76
CA LEU A 38 -13.52 -3.66 -10.05
C LEU A 38 -12.40 -4.02 -11.04
N THR A 39 -11.25 -3.40 -10.89
CA THR A 39 -10.02 -3.61 -11.69
C THR A 39 -8.82 -3.04 -10.93
N ASP A 40 -7.63 -3.04 -11.55
CA ASP A 40 -6.42 -2.38 -11.05
C ASP A 40 -6.73 -0.98 -10.50
N SER A 41 -6.44 -0.79 -9.23
CA SER A 41 -6.76 0.44 -8.49
C SER A 41 -6.12 1.70 -9.09
N LYS A 42 -5.02 1.56 -9.84
CA LYS A 42 -4.31 2.66 -10.50
C LYS A 42 -5.06 3.19 -11.72
N LEU A 43 -5.92 2.37 -12.33
CA LEU A 43 -6.76 2.76 -13.47
C LEU A 43 -8.05 3.47 -13.04
N LEU A 44 -8.42 3.38 -11.77
CA LEU A 44 -9.65 3.95 -11.23
C LEU A 44 -9.46 5.43 -10.82
N LYS A 45 -10.48 6.24 -11.11
CA LYS A 45 -10.57 7.61 -10.56
C LYS A 45 -10.74 7.54 -9.03
N PRO A 46 -10.23 8.53 -8.26
CA PRO A 46 -10.30 8.52 -6.79
C PRO A 46 -11.70 8.27 -6.22
N ALA A 47 -12.73 8.94 -6.74
CA ALA A 47 -14.12 8.77 -6.29
C ALA A 47 -14.66 7.35 -6.54
N THR A 48 -14.35 6.76 -7.71
CA THR A 48 -14.74 5.38 -8.04
C THR A 48 -14.03 4.38 -7.11
N ARG A 49 -12.74 4.62 -6.84
CA ARG A 49 -11.95 3.79 -5.94
C ARG A 49 -12.46 3.84 -4.50
N ALA A 50 -12.83 5.03 -4.00
CA ALA A 50 -13.42 5.18 -2.67
C ALA A 50 -14.75 4.41 -2.55
N ARG A 51 -15.65 4.56 -3.53
CA ARG A 51 -16.93 3.81 -3.58
C ARG A 51 -16.70 2.30 -3.61
N LEU A 52 -15.76 1.82 -4.42
CA LEU A 52 -15.42 0.40 -4.48
C LEU A 52 -14.85 -0.11 -3.16
N ALA A 53 -14.01 0.67 -2.49
CA ALA A 53 -13.47 0.30 -1.18
C ALA A 53 -14.59 0.10 -0.13
N GLU A 54 -15.61 0.95 -0.13
CA GLU A 54 -16.78 0.79 0.73
C GLU A 54 -17.59 -0.46 0.38
N ALA A 55 -17.85 -0.69 -0.92
CA ALA A 55 -18.55 -1.87 -1.39
C ALA A 55 -17.80 -3.17 -1.03
N ILE A 56 -16.46 -3.18 -1.19
CA ILE A 56 -15.63 -4.32 -0.81
C ILE A 56 -15.73 -4.58 0.71
N ARG A 57 -15.61 -3.55 1.55
CA ARG A 57 -15.73 -3.69 3.00
C ARG A 57 -17.10 -4.22 3.44
N ALA A 58 -18.15 -3.81 2.74
CA ALA A 58 -19.51 -4.23 3.03
C ALA A 58 -19.82 -5.67 2.57
N SER A 59 -19.21 -6.15 1.48
CA SER A 59 -19.52 -7.44 0.87
C SER A 59 -18.50 -8.54 1.17
N ALA A 60 -17.28 -8.20 1.59
CA ALA A 60 -16.24 -9.19 1.86
C ALA A 60 -16.62 -10.13 3.01
N VAL A 61 -16.30 -11.41 2.87
CA VAL A 61 -16.35 -12.38 3.97
C VAL A 61 -15.38 -11.99 5.07
N ALA A 62 -14.18 -11.55 4.68
CA ALA A 62 -13.18 -10.98 5.56
C ALA A 62 -12.25 -10.05 4.78
N TYR A 63 -11.76 -9.03 5.42
CA TYR A 63 -10.64 -8.22 4.93
C TYR A 63 -9.77 -7.74 6.08
N ALA A 64 -8.51 -7.51 5.79
CA ALA A 64 -7.58 -6.89 6.73
C ALA A 64 -6.57 -6.03 5.96
N VAL A 65 -6.07 -4.99 6.61
CA VAL A 65 -5.07 -4.09 6.05
C VAL A 65 -3.96 -3.90 7.07
N ALA A 66 -2.72 -3.92 6.62
CA ALA A 66 -1.54 -3.69 7.44
C ALA A 66 -0.60 -2.71 6.78
N ALA A 67 0.10 -1.94 7.60
CA ALA A 67 1.09 -0.96 7.17
C ALA A 67 2.44 -1.25 7.83
N VAL A 68 3.52 -1.04 7.09
CA VAL A 68 4.89 -1.06 7.58
C VAL A 68 5.51 0.30 7.32
N GLU A 69 5.99 0.95 8.37
CA GLU A 69 6.42 2.34 8.36
C GLU A 69 7.79 2.54 7.67
N ALA A 70 8.08 3.80 7.28
CA ALA A 70 9.32 4.17 6.61
C ALA A 70 10.58 3.78 7.39
N SER A 71 10.58 3.92 8.71
CA SER A 71 11.72 3.53 9.56
C SER A 71 12.03 2.03 9.51
N GLU A 72 11.00 1.21 9.37
CA GLU A 72 11.14 -0.24 9.28
C GLU A 72 11.56 -0.69 7.87
N ILE A 73 11.11 0.05 6.84
CA ILE A 73 11.61 -0.12 5.47
C ILE A 73 13.12 0.17 5.42
N ASP A 74 13.55 1.26 6.06
CA ASP A 74 14.96 1.65 6.11
C ASP A 74 15.84 0.68 6.93
N ALA A 75 15.26 0.05 7.96
CA ALA A 75 15.96 -0.93 8.79
C ALA A 75 16.14 -2.29 8.07
N THR A 76 15.38 -2.54 7.01
CA THR A 76 15.43 -3.80 6.25
C THR A 76 15.65 -3.52 4.76
N ASP A 77 14.61 -3.69 3.97
CA ASP A 77 14.45 -3.27 2.58
C ASP A 77 12.97 -3.28 2.20
N ILE A 78 12.65 -2.69 1.05
CA ILE A 78 11.26 -2.57 0.62
C ILE A 78 10.59 -3.92 0.31
N LEU A 79 11.34 -4.92 -0.16
CA LEU A 79 10.78 -6.24 -0.43
C LEU A 79 10.39 -6.93 0.88
N ARG A 80 11.28 -6.97 1.86
CA ARG A 80 11.03 -7.57 3.18
C ARG A 80 9.89 -6.86 3.89
N ALA A 81 9.87 -5.53 3.87
CA ALA A 81 8.79 -4.73 4.44
C ALA A 81 7.44 -5.01 3.76
N THR A 82 7.42 -5.15 2.42
CA THR A 82 6.21 -5.51 1.68
C THR A 82 5.71 -6.90 2.06
N LEU A 83 6.58 -7.91 2.05
CA LEU A 83 6.21 -9.28 2.42
C LEU A 83 5.72 -9.34 3.87
N ARG A 84 6.33 -8.59 4.78
CA ARG A 84 5.88 -8.47 6.17
C ARG A 84 4.48 -7.86 6.27
N ALA A 85 4.20 -6.76 5.55
CA ALA A 85 2.86 -6.17 5.50
C ALA A 85 1.82 -7.17 4.98
N MET A 86 2.17 -7.97 3.97
CA MET A 86 1.30 -9.02 3.44
C MET A 86 1.03 -10.12 4.47
N VAL A 87 2.06 -10.59 5.21
CA VAL A 87 1.87 -11.56 6.31
C VAL A 87 0.91 -11.00 7.36
N MET A 88 1.12 -9.75 7.79
CA MET A 88 0.26 -9.11 8.79
C MET A 88 -1.19 -8.99 8.31
N ALA A 89 -1.40 -8.60 7.05
CA ALA A 89 -2.73 -8.50 6.46
C ALA A 89 -3.43 -9.88 6.40
N VAL A 90 -2.73 -10.92 5.93
CA VAL A 90 -3.30 -12.29 5.89
C VAL A 90 -3.60 -12.81 7.29
N SER A 91 -2.70 -12.58 8.24
CA SER A 91 -2.90 -13.01 9.64
C SER A 91 -4.09 -12.33 10.32
N GLY A 92 -4.45 -11.12 9.87
CA GLY A 92 -5.60 -10.37 10.37
C GLY A 92 -6.96 -10.84 9.83
N LEU A 93 -7.00 -11.77 8.89
CA LEU A 93 -8.26 -12.29 8.35
C LEU A 93 -8.96 -13.22 9.37
N ALA A 94 -10.27 -13.07 9.50
CA ALA A 94 -11.16 -13.98 10.24
C ALA A 94 -12.47 -14.15 9.47
N PRO A 95 -12.78 -15.33 8.88
CA PRO A 95 -12.03 -16.60 8.97
C PRO A 95 -10.72 -16.59 8.15
N GLN A 96 -9.81 -17.51 8.48
CA GLN A 96 -8.56 -17.71 7.72
C GLN A 96 -8.81 -18.31 6.33
N PRO A 97 -8.01 -17.94 5.31
CA PRO A 97 -8.12 -18.50 3.97
C PRO A 97 -7.56 -19.91 3.86
N ASP A 98 -7.99 -20.65 2.82
CA ASP A 98 -7.43 -21.96 2.45
C ASP A 98 -6.30 -21.84 1.41
N LEU A 99 -6.26 -20.70 0.71
CA LEU A 99 -5.32 -20.37 -0.34
C LEU A 99 -5.11 -18.85 -0.36
N VAL A 100 -3.89 -18.40 -0.58
CA VAL A 100 -3.58 -16.98 -0.77
C VAL A 100 -3.08 -16.75 -2.20
N LEU A 101 -3.67 -15.77 -2.88
CA LEU A 101 -3.30 -15.31 -4.22
C LEU A 101 -2.67 -13.92 -4.08
N VAL A 102 -1.40 -13.79 -4.42
CA VAL A 102 -0.62 -12.55 -4.22
C VAL A 102 -0.34 -11.89 -5.56
N ASP A 103 -0.57 -10.59 -5.68
CA ASP A 103 -0.13 -9.86 -6.86
C ASP A 103 1.40 -9.86 -7.00
N GLY A 104 1.88 -9.95 -8.24
CA GLY A 104 3.31 -9.90 -8.55
C GLY A 104 3.99 -11.26 -8.65
N ASN A 105 5.28 -11.31 -8.29
CA ASN A 105 6.16 -12.46 -8.46
C ASN A 105 6.80 -12.98 -7.16
N ALA A 106 6.49 -12.37 -6.04
CA ALA A 106 7.01 -12.76 -4.73
C ALA A 106 5.86 -13.15 -3.79
N VAL A 107 6.08 -14.20 -3.00
CA VAL A 107 5.09 -14.74 -2.05
C VAL A 107 5.70 -14.70 -0.66
N PRO A 108 4.99 -14.17 0.35
CA PRO A 108 5.42 -14.27 1.73
C PRO A 108 5.34 -15.72 2.24
N VAL A 109 6.12 -16.03 3.27
CA VAL A 109 6.00 -17.32 3.98
C VAL A 109 4.72 -17.27 4.83
N LEU A 110 3.77 -18.13 4.54
CA LEU A 110 2.46 -18.21 5.17
C LEU A 110 2.17 -19.64 5.65
N PRO A 111 1.34 -19.83 6.69
CA PRO A 111 0.94 -21.16 7.17
C PRO A 111 -0.03 -21.90 6.22
N VAL A 112 -0.49 -21.24 5.18
CA VAL A 112 -1.40 -21.77 4.15
C VAL A 112 -0.75 -21.68 2.77
N PRO A 113 -1.16 -22.52 1.79
CA PRO A 113 -0.67 -22.44 0.43
C PRO A 113 -0.83 -21.03 -0.14
N ALA A 114 0.20 -20.55 -0.85
CA ALA A 114 0.15 -19.24 -1.51
C ALA A 114 0.73 -19.32 -2.92
N ARG A 115 0.24 -18.47 -3.83
CA ARG A 115 0.68 -18.38 -5.22
C ARG A 115 0.81 -16.93 -5.66
N ALA A 116 1.91 -16.61 -6.33
CA ALA A 116 2.08 -15.33 -7.02
C ALA A 116 1.31 -15.35 -8.36
N ILE A 117 0.66 -14.25 -8.68
CA ILE A 117 -0.05 -14.04 -9.95
C ILE A 117 0.38 -12.69 -10.51
N VAL A 118 1.17 -12.73 -11.56
CA VAL A 118 1.65 -11.50 -12.23
C VAL A 118 0.45 -10.74 -12.83
N ARG A 119 0.30 -9.47 -12.43
CA ARG A 119 -0.84 -8.62 -12.81
C ARG A 119 -2.20 -9.18 -12.36
N GLY A 120 -2.21 -9.85 -11.22
CA GLY A 120 -3.42 -10.41 -10.63
C GLY A 120 -4.45 -9.33 -10.27
N ASP A 121 -3.99 -8.12 -9.98
CA ASP A 121 -4.79 -6.91 -9.76
C ASP A 121 -5.73 -6.56 -10.94
N ARG A 122 -5.48 -7.07 -12.14
CA ARG A 122 -6.30 -6.89 -13.35
C ARG A 122 -7.17 -8.07 -13.69
N SER A 123 -6.86 -9.27 -13.22
CA SER A 123 -7.44 -10.52 -13.70
C SER A 123 -8.10 -11.36 -12.62
N VAL A 124 -7.80 -11.10 -11.34
CA VAL A 124 -8.30 -11.90 -10.21
C VAL A 124 -9.08 -11.01 -9.25
N PRO A 125 -10.42 -11.15 -9.16
CA PRO A 125 -11.27 -10.22 -8.39
C PRO A 125 -10.85 -10.02 -6.93
N VAL A 126 -10.43 -11.08 -6.22
CA VAL A 126 -9.98 -10.94 -4.83
C VAL A 126 -8.67 -10.14 -4.71
N ILE A 127 -7.77 -10.22 -5.71
CA ILE A 127 -6.54 -9.41 -5.75
C ILE A 127 -6.89 -7.96 -6.12
N SER A 128 -7.77 -7.74 -7.11
CA SER A 128 -8.23 -6.39 -7.46
C SER A 128 -8.89 -5.70 -6.27
N ALA A 129 -9.67 -6.43 -5.46
CA ALA A 129 -10.27 -5.91 -4.24
C ALA A 129 -9.21 -5.52 -3.20
N ALA A 130 -8.19 -6.36 -3.01
CA ALA A 130 -7.05 -6.05 -2.13
C ALA A 130 -6.29 -4.80 -2.62
N SER A 131 -6.04 -4.68 -3.93
CA SER A 131 -5.43 -3.50 -4.56
C SER A 131 -6.17 -2.21 -4.22
N VAL A 132 -7.49 -2.22 -4.35
CA VAL A 132 -8.34 -1.05 -4.02
C VAL A 132 -8.22 -0.70 -2.53
N LEU A 133 -8.33 -1.67 -1.62
CA LEU A 133 -8.24 -1.41 -0.18
C LEU A 133 -6.86 -0.91 0.24
N ALA A 134 -5.78 -1.53 -0.25
CA ALA A 134 -4.41 -1.09 0.03
C ALA A 134 -4.19 0.35 -0.44
N LYS A 135 -4.63 0.68 -1.67
CA LYS A 135 -4.47 2.02 -2.26
C LYS A 135 -5.28 3.08 -1.53
N VAL A 136 -6.55 2.82 -1.22
CA VAL A 136 -7.40 3.80 -0.51
C VAL A 136 -6.86 4.05 0.90
N THR A 137 -6.52 3.00 1.62
CA THR A 137 -5.97 3.14 2.98
C THR A 137 -4.67 3.92 2.97
N ARG A 138 -3.75 3.61 2.05
CA ARG A 138 -2.49 4.33 1.97
C ARG A 138 -2.70 5.80 1.59
N ASP A 139 -3.55 6.10 0.64
CA ASP A 139 -3.83 7.48 0.23
C ASP A 139 -4.40 8.29 1.41
N THR A 140 -5.30 7.71 2.21
CA THR A 140 -5.83 8.32 3.44
C THR A 140 -4.73 8.60 4.47
N ILE A 141 -3.80 7.66 4.68
CA ILE A 141 -2.64 7.87 5.57
C ILE A 141 -1.81 9.05 5.07
N MET A 142 -1.56 9.13 3.77
CA MET A 142 -0.76 10.22 3.19
C MET A 142 -1.48 11.58 3.23
N ASP A 143 -2.81 11.60 3.20
CA ASP A 143 -3.59 12.82 3.42
C ASP A 143 -3.46 13.33 4.87
N GLY A 144 -3.45 12.43 5.85
CA GLY A 144 -3.12 12.76 7.23
C GLY A 144 -1.71 13.34 7.40
N TRP A 145 -0.73 12.77 6.71
CA TRP A 145 0.64 13.29 6.72
C TRP A 145 0.77 14.63 5.99
N ALA A 146 -0.06 14.91 4.98
CA ALA A 146 -0.09 16.20 4.31
C ALA A 146 -0.49 17.35 5.25
N VAL A 147 -1.38 17.09 6.20
CA VAL A 147 -1.76 18.06 7.24
C VAL A 147 -0.59 18.32 8.17
N ARG A 148 0.13 17.28 8.57
CA ARG A 148 1.26 17.40 9.51
C ARG A 148 2.52 17.98 8.88
N PHE A 149 2.73 17.75 7.58
CA PHE A 149 3.90 18.21 6.83
C PHE A 149 3.48 18.95 5.55
N PRO A 150 2.85 20.13 5.66
CA PRO A 150 2.25 20.81 4.51
C PRO A 150 3.26 21.28 3.45
N ALA A 151 4.54 21.48 3.84
CA ALA A 151 5.59 21.92 2.93
C ALA A 151 5.91 20.93 1.81
N TYR A 152 5.61 19.61 1.98
CA TYR A 152 6.02 18.57 1.02
C TYR A 152 4.98 18.27 -0.07
N GLY A 153 3.72 18.66 0.10
CA GLY A 153 2.68 18.42 -0.92
C GLY A 153 2.17 16.97 -1.00
N PHE A 154 2.20 16.22 0.10
CA PHE A 154 1.80 14.80 0.14
C PHE A 154 0.35 14.55 -0.30
N ALA A 155 -0.55 15.54 -0.17
CA ALA A 155 -1.93 15.41 -0.65
C ALA A 155 -2.01 15.20 -2.16
N GLN A 156 -1.07 15.76 -2.94
CA GLN A 156 -1.07 15.64 -4.40
C GLN A 156 -0.41 14.35 -4.86
N HIS A 157 0.83 14.10 -4.45
CA HIS A 157 1.63 13.01 -5.00
C HIS A 157 1.74 11.79 -4.08
N LYS A 158 1.09 11.80 -2.91
CA LYS A 158 1.05 10.67 -1.96
C LYS A 158 2.43 10.07 -1.63
N GLY A 159 3.47 10.92 -1.61
CA GLY A 159 4.85 10.52 -1.31
C GLY A 159 5.62 9.90 -2.48
N TYR A 160 5.05 9.81 -3.68
CA TYR A 160 5.78 9.34 -4.86
C TYR A 160 6.81 10.38 -5.34
N GLY A 161 7.90 9.91 -5.97
CA GLY A 161 9.04 10.71 -6.42
C GLY A 161 8.75 11.57 -7.64
N THR A 162 7.77 12.46 -7.56
CA THR A 162 7.51 13.48 -8.59
C THR A 162 8.56 14.58 -8.52
N ALA A 163 8.73 15.34 -9.61
CA ALA A 163 9.65 16.49 -9.64
C ALA A 163 9.32 17.49 -8.50
N ALA A 164 8.03 17.72 -8.23
CA ALA A 164 7.61 18.58 -7.13
C ALA A 164 8.05 18.04 -5.76
N HIS A 165 7.91 16.74 -5.51
CA HIS A 165 8.32 16.13 -4.25
C HIS A 165 9.85 16.20 -4.06
N LEU A 166 10.63 15.85 -5.10
CA LEU A 166 12.08 15.96 -5.07
C LEU A 166 12.57 17.39 -4.81
N ALA A 167 11.93 18.40 -5.43
CA ALA A 167 12.23 19.80 -5.17
C ALA A 167 11.98 20.17 -3.68
N ARG A 168 10.87 19.68 -3.08
CA ARG A 168 10.59 19.93 -1.66
C ARG A 168 11.57 19.23 -0.73
N ILE A 169 12.02 18.02 -1.07
CA ILE A 169 13.08 17.34 -0.31
C ILE A 169 14.41 18.13 -0.39
N ALA A 170 14.76 18.63 -1.56
CA ALA A 170 15.97 19.46 -1.73
C ALA A 170 15.89 20.78 -0.95
N GLU A 171 14.71 21.42 -0.89
CA GLU A 171 14.48 22.68 -0.21
C GLU A 171 14.44 22.55 1.31
N HIS A 172 13.75 21.51 1.84
CA HIS A 172 13.44 21.40 3.26
C HIS A 172 14.18 20.25 3.96
N GLY A 173 14.94 19.45 3.21
CA GLY A 173 15.45 18.16 3.72
C GLY A 173 14.35 17.12 3.90
N PRO A 174 14.69 15.88 4.22
CA PRO A 174 13.72 14.82 4.46
C PRO A 174 13.09 14.93 5.86
N CYS A 175 11.76 14.85 5.95
CA CYS A 175 11.05 14.75 7.24
C CYS A 175 11.02 13.28 7.75
N SER A 176 10.42 13.07 8.94
CA SER A 176 10.45 11.79 9.65
C SER A 176 9.80 10.62 8.93
N ILE A 177 8.93 10.87 7.94
CA ILE A 177 8.27 9.80 7.18
C ILE A 177 8.95 9.49 5.85
N HIS A 178 10.04 10.19 5.50
CA HIS A 178 10.80 9.85 4.29
C HIS A 178 11.64 8.60 4.50
N ARG A 179 11.75 7.79 3.45
CA ARG A 179 12.56 6.57 3.39
C ARG A 179 14.01 6.94 3.09
N ARG A 180 14.80 7.01 4.12
CA ARG A 180 16.18 7.53 4.08
C ARG A 180 17.11 6.68 3.20
N SER A 181 16.83 5.41 3.03
CA SER A 181 17.59 4.49 2.17
C SER A 181 17.32 4.68 0.67
N PHE A 182 16.22 5.38 0.30
CA PHE A 182 15.82 5.52 -1.10
C PHE A 182 16.59 6.63 -1.83
N ALA A 183 16.92 6.36 -3.10
CA ALA A 183 17.45 7.39 -4.00
C ALA A 183 16.45 8.56 -4.14
N GLY A 184 16.95 9.78 -4.15
CA GLY A 184 16.14 11.00 -4.10
C GLY A 184 15.83 11.49 -2.68
N VAL A 185 16.17 10.70 -1.64
CA VAL A 185 16.09 11.09 -0.22
C VAL A 185 17.46 11.04 0.45
N ARG A 186 18.18 9.93 0.31
CA ARG A 186 19.47 9.68 0.97
C ARG A 186 20.53 10.76 0.68
N GLU A 187 20.46 11.37 -0.49
CA GLU A 187 21.38 12.42 -0.93
C GLU A 187 21.19 13.73 -0.13
N HIS A 188 20.04 13.89 0.55
CA HIS A 188 19.69 15.08 1.32
C HIS A 188 19.76 14.89 2.84
N ILE A 189 20.20 13.72 3.34
CA ILE A 189 20.24 13.43 4.78
C ILE A 189 21.30 14.26 5.51
N HIS A 190 22.42 14.56 4.85
CA HIS A 190 23.56 15.27 5.40
C HIS A 190 23.79 16.64 4.77
N ALA A 191 22.90 17.10 3.89
CA ALA A 191 23.01 18.44 3.34
C ALA A 191 22.83 19.48 4.46
N PRO A 192 23.78 20.41 4.66
CA PRO A 192 23.56 21.49 5.59
C PRO A 192 22.33 22.28 5.13
N HIS A 193 21.33 22.42 6.00
CA HIS A 193 20.21 23.31 5.74
C HIS A 193 20.77 24.72 5.46
N PRO A 194 20.37 25.36 4.36
CA PRO A 194 20.66 26.80 4.22
C PRO A 194 20.05 27.48 5.45
N GLN A 195 20.91 27.98 6.33
CA GLN A 195 20.47 28.78 7.47
C GLN A 195 19.61 29.90 6.90
N ARG A 196 18.34 29.96 7.30
CA ARG A 196 17.56 31.19 7.13
C ARG A 196 18.34 32.26 7.90
N SER A 197 19.04 33.13 7.15
CA SER A 197 19.54 34.37 7.73
C SER A 197 18.33 35.16 8.24
N LEU A 198 18.16 35.14 9.55
CA LEU A 198 17.27 36.08 10.23
C LEU A 198 17.94 37.46 10.12
N TRP A 199 17.47 38.26 9.15
CA TRP A 199 17.63 39.70 9.14
C TRP A 199 16.24 40.32 8.99
#